data_16bd940c0b9e95fbf91db076c5d246db
#
_entry.id   16bd940c0b9e95fbf91db076c5d246db
#
_cell.length_a   1.000
_cell.length_b   1.000
_cell.length_c   1.000
_cell.angle_alpha   90.00
_cell.angle_beta   90.00
_cell.angle_gamma   90.00
#
_symmetry.space_group_name_H-M   'P 1'
#
loop_
_entity.id
_entity.type
_entity.pdbx_description
1 polymer ?
#
loop_
_entity_poly.entity_id
_entity_poly.type
_entity_poly.pdbx_seq_one_letter_code
_entity_poly.pdbx_strand_id
1 'polypeptide(L)'
;METKVSEIADGIYRLSTYVPDIAPPAGFTFNAFLVLGDEPLMFHTGLRKMFPVNRDALGRIMPVEHLRWIAFGHFEADECGAMNEWLAIAPQATPAHGQTGCMVSLNDFADRPPRVLIDGEVINLGGSKRVRFIDTPHTPHGWDAGLLYESRHAP
;
A
#
# COMPACT_ATOMS: atom_id res chain seq x y z
N MET A 1 20.27 -2.24 3.38
CA MET A 1 18.82 -1.96 3.38
C MET A 1 18.18 -2.85 4.43
N GLU A 2 17.47 -2.26 5.38
CA GLU A 2 16.85 -2.96 6.50
C GLU A 2 15.44 -2.39 6.71
N THR A 3 14.47 -3.27 6.99
CA THR A 3 13.08 -2.90 7.26
C THR A 3 12.74 -3.14 8.73
N LYS A 4 12.39 -2.07 9.42
CA LYS A 4 11.87 -2.09 10.78
C LYS A 4 10.35 -2.20 10.75
N VAL A 5 9.80 -3.12 11.54
CA VAL A 5 8.36 -3.30 11.73
C VAL A 5 7.93 -2.68 13.05
N SER A 6 6.88 -1.88 13.03
CA SER A 6 6.28 -1.28 14.24
C SER A 6 4.76 -1.33 14.14
N GLU A 7 4.09 -1.87 15.13
CA GLU A 7 2.64 -1.72 15.28
C GLU A 7 2.37 -0.30 15.77
N ILE A 8 1.67 0.50 14.96
CA ILE A 8 1.42 1.93 15.23
C ILE A 8 0.00 2.18 15.75
N ALA A 9 -0.89 1.24 15.51
CA ALA A 9 -2.22 1.17 16.07
C ALA A 9 -2.65 -0.30 16.05
N ASP A 10 -3.74 -0.65 16.73
CA ASP A 10 -4.22 -2.01 16.78
C ASP A 10 -4.43 -2.62 15.39
N GLY A 11 -3.62 -3.65 15.05
CA GLY A 11 -3.62 -4.31 13.75
C GLY A 11 -3.16 -3.41 12.58
N ILE A 12 -2.48 -2.30 12.84
CA ILE A 12 -1.88 -1.44 11.81
C ILE A 12 -0.38 -1.38 12.04
N TYR A 13 0.36 -1.86 11.04
CA TYR A 13 1.81 -1.96 11.09
C TYR A 13 2.45 -1.01 10.09
N ARG A 14 3.53 -0.36 10.50
CA ARG A 14 4.42 0.38 9.62
C ARG A 14 5.67 -0.46 9.34
N LEU A 15 5.96 -0.64 8.06
CA LEU A 15 7.21 -1.22 7.56
C LEU A 15 8.09 -0.06 7.07
N SER A 16 9.12 0.25 7.84
CA SER A 16 9.99 1.40 7.61
C SER A 16 11.34 0.92 7.11
N THR A 17 11.67 1.21 5.85
CA THR A 17 12.88 0.74 5.19
C THR A 17 13.86 1.89 5.00
N TYR A 18 14.99 1.83 5.68
CA TYR A 18 16.07 2.82 5.55
C TYR A 18 17.04 2.42 4.43
N VAL A 19 17.29 3.37 3.54
CA VAL A 19 18.21 3.23 2.40
C VAL A 19 19.29 4.30 2.49
N PRO A 20 20.53 3.93 2.94
CA PRO A 20 21.59 4.90 3.16
C PRO A 20 22.11 5.55 1.88
N ASP A 21 22.02 4.85 0.75
CA ASP A 21 22.58 5.31 -0.53
C ASP A 21 21.67 6.32 -1.27
N ILE A 22 20.49 6.59 -0.73
CA ILE A 22 19.58 7.63 -1.26
C ILE A 22 19.74 8.89 -0.42
N ALA A 23 20.00 10.04 -1.08
CA ALA A 23 20.25 11.34 -0.45
C ALA A 23 21.34 11.31 0.63
N PRO A 24 22.57 10.81 0.31
CA PRO A 24 23.66 10.79 1.28
C PRO A 24 24.09 12.21 1.68
N PRO A 25 24.58 12.44 2.91
CA PRO A 25 24.88 11.43 3.93
C PRO A 25 23.69 11.04 4.82
N ALA A 26 22.52 11.69 4.66
CA ALA A 26 21.39 11.51 5.56
C ALA A 26 20.68 10.14 5.37
N GLY A 27 20.72 9.59 4.17
CA GLY A 27 19.89 8.47 3.78
C GLY A 27 18.43 8.85 3.61
N PHE A 28 17.59 7.89 3.25
CA PHE A 28 16.16 8.09 3.08
C PHE A 28 15.38 6.92 3.65
N THR A 29 14.19 7.18 4.20
CA THR A 29 13.32 6.15 4.76
C THR A 29 12.02 6.09 3.98
N PHE A 30 11.71 4.90 3.46
CA PHE A 30 10.43 4.61 2.81
C PHE A 30 9.51 3.88 3.79
N ASN A 31 8.23 4.22 3.78
CA ASN A 31 7.25 3.60 4.65
C ASN A 31 6.16 2.91 3.82
N ALA A 32 5.90 1.66 4.17
CA ALA A 32 4.71 0.93 3.77
C ALA A 32 3.88 0.62 5.01
N PHE A 33 2.59 0.41 4.83
CA PHE A 33 1.67 0.12 5.93
C PHE A 33 0.87 -1.14 5.63
N LEU A 34 0.64 -1.94 6.66
CA LEU A 34 -0.23 -3.11 6.62
C LEU A 34 -1.38 -2.90 7.58
N VAL A 35 -2.60 -3.01 7.08
CA VAL A 35 -3.83 -3.01 7.88
C VAL A 35 -4.36 -4.44 7.90
N LEU A 36 -4.35 -5.06 9.08
CA LEU A 36 -4.90 -6.40 9.28
C LEU A 36 -6.42 -6.37 9.28
N GLY A 37 -7.00 -7.48 8.89
CA GLY A 37 -8.43 -7.77 8.84
C GLY A 37 -8.61 -9.14 8.21
N ASP A 38 -9.83 -9.55 7.94
CA ASP A 38 -10.10 -10.77 7.18
C ASP A 38 -9.60 -10.63 5.74
N GLU A 39 -9.59 -9.40 5.23
CA GLU A 39 -9.05 -9.01 3.94
C GLU A 39 -7.91 -7.98 4.12
N PRO A 40 -6.67 -8.42 4.45
CA PRO A 40 -5.57 -7.51 4.75
C PRO A 40 -5.23 -6.59 3.57
N LEU A 41 -4.87 -5.35 3.90
CA LEU A 41 -4.50 -4.32 2.94
C LEU A 41 -3.09 -3.83 3.18
N MET A 42 -2.28 -3.80 2.12
CA MET A 42 -0.99 -3.12 2.08
C MET A 42 -1.15 -1.76 1.40
N PHE A 43 -0.69 -0.70 2.06
CA PHE A 43 -0.61 0.65 1.50
C PHE A 43 0.85 1.02 1.27
N HIS A 44 1.20 1.33 0.04
CA HIS A 44 2.55 1.45 -0.52
C HIS A 44 3.30 0.12 -0.59
N THR A 45 3.97 -0.12 -1.69
CA THR A 45 4.75 -1.35 -1.91
C THR A 45 6.25 -1.13 -1.79
N GLY A 46 6.67 0.14 -1.82
CA GLY A 46 8.07 0.52 -1.92
C GLY A 46 8.62 0.39 -3.35
N LEU A 47 9.87 0.82 -3.50
CA LEU A 47 10.63 0.59 -4.72
C LEU A 47 10.78 -0.91 -5.00
N ARG A 48 10.87 -1.28 -6.27
CA ARG A 48 11.03 -2.68 -6.68
C ARG A 48 12.17 -3.42 -5.97
N LYS A 49 13.30 -2.74 -5.74
CA LYS A 49 14.46 -3.30 -5.02
C LYS A 49 14.14 -3.63 -3.55
N MET A 50 13.12 -3.02 -2.98
CA MET A 50 12.75 -3.21 -1.58
C MET A 50 11.85 -4.43 -1.36
N PHE A 51 11.34 -5.03 -2.45
CA PHE A 51 10.41 -6.15 -2.34
C PHE A 51 10.92 -7.29 -1.43
N PRO A 52 12.17 -7.79 -1.55
CA PRO A 52 12.62 -8.90 -0.70
C PRO A 52 12.59 -8.57 0.79
N VAL A 53 13.07 -7.38 1.18
CA VAL A 53 13.13 -6.99 2.61
C VAL A 53 11.74 -6.65 3.16
N ASN A 54 10.86 -6.06 2.35
CA ASN A 54 9.49 -5.80 2.75
C ASN A 54 8.65 -7.09 2.81
N ARG A 55 8.83 -8.02 1.88
CA ARG A 55 8.22 -9.35 1.92
C ARG A 55 8.58 -10.09 3.21
N ASP A 56 9.87 -10.13 3.55
CA ASP A 56 10.34 -10.81 4.75
C ASP A 56 9.84 -10.12 6.04
N ALA A 57 9.71 -8.79 6.02
CA ALA A 57 9.15 -8.02 7.12
C ALA A 57 7.65 -8.29 7.30
N LEU A 58 6.87 -8.25 6.22
CA LEU A 58 5.44 -8.55 6.25
C LEU A 58 5.19 -10.00 6.65
N GLY A 59 6.00 -10.93 6.18
CA GLY A 59 5.92 -12.35 6.49
C GLY A 59 6.11 -12.69 7.98
N ARG A 60 6.70 -11.77 8.75
CA ARG A 60 6.78 -11.90 10.23
C ARG A 60 5.46 -11.52 10.93
N ILE A 61 4.56 -10.83 10.23
CA ILE A 61 3.27 -10.39 10.78
C ILE A 61 2.16 -11.35 10.36
N MET A 62 2.14 -11.74 9.07
CA MET A 62 1.11 -12.61 8.49
C MET A 62 1.66 -13.37 7.27
N PRO A 63 1.02 -14.49 6.87
CA PRO A 63 1.35 -15.14 5.59
C PRO A 63 1.13 -14.18 4.43
N VAL A 64 2.15 -13.94 3.62
CA VAL A 64 2.15 -12.93 2.53
C VAL A 64 1.11 -13.24 1.45
N GLU A 65 0.83 -14.51 1.22
CA GLU A 65 -0.18 -15.01 0.28
C GLU A 65 -1.62 -14.65 0.66
N HIS A 66 -1.86 -14.24 1.91
CA HIS A 66 -3.17 -13.80 2.39
C HIS A 66 -3.47 -12.33 2.09
N LEU A 67 -2.50 -11.58 1.57
CA LEU A 67 -2.72 -10.18 1.20
C LEU A 67 -3.87 -10.09 0.18
N ARG A 68 -4.84 -9.20 0.46
CA ARG A 68 -6.07 -9.08 -0.34
C ARG A 68 -6.14 -7.79 -1.14
N TRP A 69 -5.61 -6.68 -0.59
CA TRP A 69 -5.63 -5.38 -1.23
C TRP A 69 -4.26 -4.76 -1.25
N ILE A 70 -3.92 -4.12 -2.37
CA ILE A 70 -2.72 -3.30 -2.53
C ILE A 70 -3.16 -1.93 -3.00
N ALA A 71 -2.87 -0.90 -2.21
CA ALA A 71 -3.22 0.48 -2.52
C ALA A 71 -1.99 1.40 -2.34
N PHE A 72 -2.08 2.61 -2.83
CA PHE A 72 -1.00 3.60 -2.77
C PHE A 72 -1.56 5.01 -2.90
N GLY A 73 -0.76 6.04 -2.60
CA GLY A 73 -1.18 7.43 -2.60
C GLY A 73 -1.26 8.03 -4.00
N HIS A 74 -0.21 7.88 -4.82
CA HIS A 74 -0.21 8.25 -6.23
C HIS A 74 0.77 7.37 -7.02
N PHE A 75 0.66 7.37 -8.35
CA PHE A 75 1.45 6.50 -9.20
C PHE A 75 2.91 6.99 -9.28
N GLU A 76 3.72 6.47 -8.38
CA GLU A 76 5.16 6.74 -8.29
C GLU A 76 5.92 5.49 -7.84
N ALA A 77 7.19 5.38 -8.25
CA ALA A 77 7.98 4.16 -8.08
C ALA A 77 8.18 3.75 -6.62
N ASP A 78 8.27 4.69 -5.70
CA ASP A 78 8.42 4.41 -4.27
C ASP A 78 7.11 3.99 -3.59
N GLU A 79 5.98 4.27 -4.21
CA GLU A 79 4.67 3.89 -3.70
C GLU A 79 4.13 2.60 -4.31
N CYS A 80 4.29 2.40 -5.62
CA CYS A 80 3.72 1.25 -6.32
C CYS A 80 4.73 0.42 -7.13
N GLY A 81 6.02 0.73 -7.06
CA GLY A 81 7.05 0.10 -7.90
C GLY A 81 7.16 -1.42 -7.78
N ALA A 82 6.93 -1.97 -6.58
CA ALA A 82 6.98 -3.42 -6.33
C ALA A 82 5.61 -4.11 -6.42
N MET A 83 4.58 -3.43 -6.94
CA MET A 83 3.20 -3.97 -6.96
C MET A 83 3.12 -5.34 -7.62
N ASN A 84 3.72 -5.53 -8.79
CA ASN A 84 3.61 -6.77 -9.54
C ASN A 84 4.34 -7.94 -8.86
N GLU A 85 5.43 -7.67 -8.14
CA GLU A 85 6.09 -8.66 -7.29
C GLU A 85 5.17 -9.15 -6.17
N TRP A 86 4.41 -8.24 -5.55
CA TRP A 86 3.41 -8.60 -4.55
C TRP A 86 2.24 -9.39 -5.15
N LEU A 87 1.73 -8.97 -6.30
CA LEU A 87 0.67 -9.69 -7.00
C LEU A 87 1.09 -11.12 -7.37
N ALA A 88 2.36 -11.32 -7.72
CA ALA A 88 2.88 -12.64 -8.07
C ALA A 88 2.87 -13.65 -6.91
N ILE A 89 3.02 -13.19 -5.66
CA ILE A 89 3.05 -14.06 -4.48
C ILE A 89 1.75 -14.08 -3.68
N ALA A 90 0.83 -13.16 -3.97
CA ALA A 90 -0.47 -13.03 -3.30
C ALA A 90 -1.60 -13.22 -4.31
N PRO A 91 -2.04 -14.47 -4.56
CA PRO A 91 -2.97 -14.80 -5.66
C PRO A 91 -4.36 -14.18 -5.50
N GLN A 92 -4.74 -13.80 -4.27
CA GLN A 92 -6.02 -13.14 -3.97
C GLN A 92 -5.92 -11.62 -3.98
N ALA A 93 -4.70 -11.06 -4.09
CA ALA A 93 -4.53 -9.62 -4.00
C ALA A 93 -5.05 -8.91 -5.25
N THR A 94 -5.71 -7.78 -5.03
CA THR A 94 -6.21 -6.88 -6.07
C THR A 94 -5.65 -5.48 -5.82
N PRO A 95 -5.05 -4.82 -6.82
CA PRO A 95 -4.69 -3.41 -6.71
C PRO A 95 -5.96 -2.56 -6.60
N ALA A 96 -5.91 -1.47 -5.83
CA ALA A 96 -7.04 -0.56 -5.68
C ALA A 96 -6.53 0.89 -5.66
N HIS A 97 -7.12 1.75 -6.50
CA HIS A 97 -6.74 3.15 -6.61
C HIS A 97 -7.86 3.98 -7.24
N GLY A 98 -7.73 5.30 -7.17
CA GLY A 98 -8.69 6.23 -7.74
C GLY A 98 -8.82 6.13 -9.27
N GLN A 99 -9.92 6.63 -9.78
CA GLN A 99 -10.29 6.51 -11.20
C GLN A 99 -9.22 7.05 -12.16
N THR A 100 -8.64 8.22 -11.86
CA THR A 100 -7.61 8.83 -12.72
C THR A 100 -6.36 7.96 -12.81
N GLY A 101 -5.84 7.49 -11.70
CA GLY A 101 -4.65 6.64 -11.68
C GLY A 101 -4.88 5.28 -12.33
N CYS A 102 -6.06 4.69 -12.16
CA CYS A 102 -6.42 3.44 -12.84
C CYS A 102 -6.46 3.63 -14.36
N MET A 103 -7.15 4.67 -14.82
CA MET A 103 -7.35 4.93 -16.25
C MET A 103 -6.04 5.28 -16.96
N VAL A 104 -5.19 6.08 -16.34
CA VAL A 104 -3.98 6.61 -16.99
C VAL A 104 -2.79 5.66 -16.88
N SER A 105 -2.70 4.90 -15.78
CA SER A 105 -1.48 4.14 -15.48
C SER A 105 -1.74 2.69 -15.06
N LEU A 106 -2.62 2.47 -14.08
CA LEU A 106 -2.68 1.19 -13.39
C LEU A 106 -3.28 0.07 -14.24
N ASN A 107 -4.22 0.40 -15.14
CA ASN A 107 -4.82 -0.57 -16.06
C ASN A 107 -3.80 -1.21 -17.02
N ASP A 108 -2.72 -0.49 -17.35
CA ASP A 108 -1.61 -1.03 -18.15
C ASP A 108 -0.51 -1.66 -17.29
N PHE A 109 -0.18 -0.99 -16.17
CA PHE A 109 0.95 -1.37 -15.34
C PHE A 109 0.73 -2.65 -14.53
N ALA A 110 -0.46 -2.84 -13.94
CA ALA A 110 -0.71 -3.93 -13.00
C ALA A 110 -0.97 -5.25 -13.75
N ASP A 111 -0.31 -6.32 -13.30
CA ASP A 111 -0.48 -7.68 -13.85
C ASP A 111 -1.88 -8.28 -13.55
N ARG A 112 -2.72 -7.55 -12.84
CA ARG A 112 -4.10 -7.93 -12.51
C ARG A 112 -5.00 -6.69 -12.54
N PRO A 113 -6.25 -6.81 -13.06
CA PRO A 113 -7.16 -5.68 -13.15
C PRO A 113 -7.39 -5.00 -11.79
N PRO A 114 -7.25 -3.66 -11.69
CA PRO A 114 -7.46 -2.95 -10.45
C PRO A 114 -8.95 -2.76 -10.13
N ARG A 115 -9.27 -2.64 -8.84
CA ARG A 115 -10.51 -2.05 -8.37
C ARG A 115 -10.41 -0.53 -8.46
N VAL A 116 -11.31 0.08 -9.21
CA VAL A 116 -11.42 1.55 -9.28
C VAL A 116 -12.18 2.04 -8.05
N LEU A 117 -11.59 2.97 -7.32
CA LEU A 117 -12.19 3.61 -6.16
C LEU A 117 -12.74 4.99 -6.54
N ILE A 118 -13.89 5.34 -5.96
CA ILE A 118 -14.45 6.69 -6.04
C ILE A 118 -14.24 7.42 -4.70
N ASP A 119 -14.26 8.74 -4.72
CA ASP A 119 -14.12 9.56 -3.51
C ASP A 119 -15.16 9.17 -2.45
N GLY A 120 -14.68 8.96 -1.23
CA GLY A 120 -15.50 8.53 -0.10
C GLY A 120 -15.83 7.04 -0.03
N GLU A 121 -15.43 6.24 -1.03
CA GLU A 121 -15.68 4.80 -1.05
C GLU A 121 -15.00 4.09 0.13
N VAL A 122 -15.71 3.13 0.73
CA VAL A 122 -15.20 2.35 1.86
C VAL A 122 -14.92 0.92 1.43
N ILE A 123 -13.72 0.44 1.73
CA ILE A 123 -13.37 -0.98 1.66
C ILE A 123 -13.50 -1.54 3.07
N ASN A 124 -14.37 -2.52 3.24
CA ASN A 124 -14.50 -3.27 4.49
C ASN A 124 -13.46 -4.39 4.50
N LEU A 125 -12.51 -4.33 5.43
CA LEU A 125 -11.45 -5.34 5.56
C LEU A 125 -11.81 -6.49 6.50
N GLY A 126 -13.00 -6.48 7.10
CA GLY A 126 -13.42 -7.42 8.13
C GLY A 126 -12.80 -7.11 9.50
N GLY A 127 -13.22 -7.85 10.55
CA GLY A 127 -12.70 -7.66 11.89
C GLY A 127 -12.86 -6.25 12.47
N SER A 128 -13.88 -5.49 12.10
CA SER A 128 -14.10 -4.07 12.44
C SER A 128 -13.19 -3.06 11.73
N LYS A 129 -12.34 -3.49 10.82
CA LYS A 129 -11.45 -2.61 10.05
C LYS A 129 -12.13 -2.13 8.76
N ARG A 130 -12.05 -0.84 8.51
CA ARG A 130 -12.54 -0.20 7.28
C ARG A 130 -11.57 0.87 6.86
N VAL A 131 -11.33 0.97 5.57
CA VAL A 131 -10.57 2.08 4.98
C VAL A 131 -11.46 2.84 4.02
N ARG A 132 -11.40 4.17 4.10
CA ARG A 132 -12.10 5.07 3.19
C ARG A 132 -11.09 5.69 2.24
N PHE A 133 -11.36 5.63 0.96
CA PHE A 133 -10.59 6.36 -0.04
C PHE A 133 -11.04 7.83 -0.07
N ILE A 134 -10.06 8.73 -0.09
CA ILE A 134 -10.25 10.17 -0.18
C ILE A 134 -9.44 10.65 -1.37
N ASP A 135 -10.12 11.17 -2.38
CA ASP A 135 -9.48 11.75 -3.55
C ASP A 135 -8.86 13.10 -3.21
N THR A 136 -7.57 13.26 -3.46
CA THR A 136 -6.81 14.47 -3.13
C THR A 136 -5.96 14.94 -4.30
N PRO A 137 -6.58 15.23 -5.48
CA PRO A 137 -5.81 15.55 -6.67
C PRO A 137 -4.85 16.71 -6.40
N HIS A 138 -3.59 16.52 -6.82
CA HIS A 138 -2.46 17.44 -6.62
C HIS A 138 -2.02 17.68 -5.16
N THR A 139 -2.50 16.88 -4.21
CA THR A 139 -2.10 17.02 -2.81
C THR A 139 -1.57 15.69 -2.26
N PRO A 140 -0.27 15.61 -1.89
CA PRO A 140 0.77 16.65 -1.97
C PRO A 140 1.17 17.00 -3.40
N HIS A 141 1.11 16.07 -4.35
CA HIS A 141 1.34 16.25 -5.78
C HIS A 141 0.77 15.06 -6.57
N GLY A 142 0.69 15.19 -7.89
CA GLY A 142 0.12 14.16 -8.75
C GLY A 142 -1.40 14.28 -8.89
N TRP A 143 -1.86 14.20 -10.13
CA TRP A 143 -3.30 14.34 -10.46
C TRP A 143 -4.16 13.17 -9.97
N ASP A 144 -3.55 12.02 -9.70
CA ASP A 144 -4.20 10.79 -9.22
C ASP A 144 -4.06 10.61 -7.70
N ALA A 145 -3.53 11.62 -6.99
CA ALA A 145 -3.25 11.49 -5.55
C ALA A 145 -4.51 11.22 -4.74
N GLY A 146 -4.38 10.31 -3.77
CA GLY A 146 -5.43 9.96 -2.84
C GLY A 146 -4.88 9.47 -1.51
N LEU A 147 -5.74 9.41 -0.52
CA LEU A 147 -5.42 8.95 0.82
C LEU A 147 -6.34 7.80 1.21
N LEU A 148 -5.87 6.94 2.10
CA LEU A 148 -6.72 6.01 2.83
C LEU A 148 -6.84 6.43 4.28
N TYR A 149 -8.07 6.54 4.74
CA TYR A 149 -8.41 6.80 6.14
C TYR A 149 -8.98 5.54 6.78
N GLU A 150 -8.28 4.99 7.78
CA GLU A 150 -8.80 3.88 8.56
C GLU A 150 -9.77 4.43 9.63
N SER A 151 -11.01 4.01 9.57
CA SER A 151 -12.02 4.30 10.58
C SER A 151 -12.32 3.06 11.39
N ARG A 152 -12.00 3.09 12.68
CA ARG A 152 -12.64 2.21 13.65
C ARG A 152 -14.07 2.71 13.80
N HIS A 153 -15.02 1.78 13.97
CA HIS A 153 -16.41 2.15 14.15
C HIS A 153 -16.56 3.46 14.93
N ALA A 154 -16.89 4.55 14.23
CA ALA A 154 -17.69 5.58 14.87
C ALA A 154 -19.06 4.95 15.13
N PRO A 155 -19.61 5.10 16.31
CA PRO A 155 -20.96 4.61 16.62
C PRO A 155 -21.98 5.20 15.69
#